data_822ee397e39af69c81fd9a07a0cb8b5d
#
_entry.id   822ee397e39af69c81fd9a07a0cb8b5d
#
_cell.length_a   1.000
_cell.length_b   1.000
_cell.length_c   1.000
_cell.angle_alpha   90.00
_cell.angle_beta   90.00
_cell.angle_gamma   90.00
#
_symmetry.space_group_name_H-M   'P 1'
#
loop_
_entity.id
_entity.type
_entity.pdbx_description
1 polymer ?
#
loop_
_entity_poly.entity_id
_entity_poly.type
_entity_poly.pdbx_seq_one_letter_code
_entity_poly.pdbx_strand_id
1 'polypeptide(L)'
;MNYKRITDLPGVRIAREAMVVGDVTIGEDSCVLFYSTVRGDEGIITIGRETNIQESCTIHASIEGDVVIGDNVTIGHQAVVHGCTVGDRTLIGMAATILDGAEIGCDCIVGAGSLVTKHTRVPDGSLVLGSPAKVVRQLTEAEKKEIYRNSREYVKVAREMQEQGLLP
;
A
#
# COMPACT_ATOMS: atom_id res chain seq x y z
N MET A 1 12.76 -4.11 19.41
CA MET A 1 12.73 -3.92 17.94
C MET A 1 13.08 -5.23 17.25
N ASN A 2 12.31 -5.62 16.22
CA ASN A 2 12.52 -6.83 15.43
C ASN A 2 13.11 -6.45 14.07
N TYR A 3 14.35 -6.87 13.76
CA TYR A 3 15.02 -6.57 12.48
C TYR A 3 15.18 -7.82 11.60
N LYS A 4 14.40 -8.87 11.87
CA LYS A 4 14.45 -10.08 11.06
C LYS A 4 13.97 -9.77 9.65
N ARG A 5 14.82 -10.00 8.65
CA ARG A 5 14.45 -9.91 7.25
C ARG A 5 13.52 -11.05 6.85
N ILE A 6 12.47 -10.73 6.13
CA ILE A 6 11.54 -11.66 5.52
C ILE A 6 11.84 -11.68 4.02
N THR A 7 12.17 -12.84 3.49
CA THR A 7 12.50 -13.03 2.07
C THR A 7 11.48 -13.90 1.34
N ASP A 8 10.63 -14.58 2.10
CA ASP A 8 9.63 -15.50 1.57
C ASP A 8 8.40 -15.50 2.49
N LEU A 9 7.23 -15.38 1.91
CA LEU A 9 5.93 -15.55 2.55
C LEU A 9 5.05 -16.37 1.59
N PRO A 10 4.32 -17.38 2.09
CA PRO A 10 3.47 -18.22 1.25
C PRO A 10 2.49 -17.42 0.41
N GLY A 11 2.52 -17.59 -0.90
CA GLY A 11 1.62 -16.92 -1.84
C GLY A 11 1.89 -15.43 -2.08
N VAL A 12 2.98 -14.88 -1.55
CA VAL A 12 3.36 -13.47 -1.71
C VAL A 12 4.63 -13.37 -2.57
N ARG A 13 4.67 -12.41 -3.47
CA ARG A 13 5.82 -12.18 -4.36
C ARG A 13 6.62 -10.97 -3.87
N ILE A 14 7.80 -11.25 -3.32
CA ILE A 14 8.71 -10.21 -2.79
C ILE A 14 9.93 -10.13 -3.70
N ALA A 15 10.13 -8.99 -4.39
CA ALA A 15 11.31 -8.77 -5.21
C ALA A 15 12.60 -8.90 -4.37
N ARG A 16 13.67 -9.45 -4.97
CA ARG A 16 14.95 -9.67 -4.27
C ARG A 16 15.56 -8.37 -3.73
N GLU A 17 15.35 -7.28 -4.45
CA GLU A 17 15.78 -5.92 -4.11
C GLU A 17 14.85 -5.22 -3.12
N ALA A 18 13.67 -5.78 -2.82
CA ALA A 18 12.81 -5.26 -1.78
C ALA A 18 13.32 -5.66 -0.40
N MET A 19 13.06 -4.79 0.58
CA MET A 19 13.42 -5.02 1.97
C MET A 19 12.15 -5.12 2.83
N VAL A 20 11.86 -6.32 3.32
CA VAL A 20 10.78 -6.57 4.27
C VAL A 20 11.39 -7.02 5.58
N VAL A 21 11.15 -6.30 6.68
CA VAL A 21 11.74 -6.60 8.00
C VAL A 21 10.74 -6.35 9.12
N GLY A 22 10.89 -7.10 10.20
CA GLY A 22 10.13 -6.89 11.43
C GLY A 22 8.84 -7.70 11.51
N ASP A 23 7.85 -7.15 12.20
CA ASP A 23 6.55 -7.79 12.40
C ASP A 23 5.62 -7.42 11.24
N VAL A 24 5.72 -8.19 10.16
CA VAL A 24 4.99 -7.95 8.90
C VAL A 24 4.21 -9.19 8.50
N THR A 25 2.93 -9.00 8.23
CA THR A 25 2.05 -10.00 7.61
C THR A 25 1.54 -9.46 6.28
N ILE A 26 1.60 -10.28 5.23
CA ILE A 26 1.13 -9.92 3.88
C ILE A 26 0.22 -11.05 3.39
N GLY A 27 -0.96 -10.68 2.88
CA GLY A 27 -1.94 -11.60 2.34
C GLY A 27 -1.55 -12.19 0.98
N GLU A 28 -2.15 -13.34 0.67
CA GLU A 28 -1.92 -14.10 -0.55
C GLU A 28 -2.15 -13.28 -1.83
N ASP A 29 -1.43 -13.59 -2.90
CA ASP A 29 -1.44 -12.92 -4.19
C ASP A 29 -1.02 -11.44 -4.16
N SER A 30 -0.50 -10.96 -3.04
CA SER A 30 0.11 -9.63 -2.95
C SER A 30 1.55 -9.63 -3.43
N CYS A 31 2.05 -8.44 -3.78
CA CYS A 31 3.46 -8.29 -4.19
C CYS A 31 4.11 -7.04 -3.59
N VAL A 32 5.42 -7.16 -3.34
CA VAL A 32 6.30 -6.05 -2.97
C VAL A 32 7.37 -5.94 -4.04
N LEU A 33 7.29 -4.89 -4.86
CA LEU A 33 8.14 -4.72 -6.03
C LEU A 33 9.49 -4.06 -5.69
N PHE A 34 10.30 -3.86 -6.71
CA PHE A 34 11.72 -3.54 -6.61
C PHE A 34 12.01 -2.30 -5.75
N TYR A 35 13.03 -2.38 -4.90
CA TYR A 35 13.53 -1.29 -4.07
C TYR A 35 12.53 -0.72 -3.05
N SER A 36 11.39 -1.40 -2.83
CA SER A 36 10.45 -1.01 -1.80
C SER A 36 10.89 -1.51 -0.43
N THR A 37 10.60 -0.73 0.60
CA THR A 37 10.89 -1.07 2.00
C THR A 37 9.58 -1.18 2.79
N VAL A 38 9.39 -2.33 3.43
CA VAL A 38 8.29 -2.60 4.38
C VAL A 38 8.95 -2.91 5.74
N ARG A 39 8.86 -1.99 6.68
CA ARG A 39 9.60 -2.04 7.94
C ARG A 39 8.68 -1.96 9.16
N GLY A 40 8.44 -3.12 9.79
CA GLY A 40 7.65 -3.28 11.02
C GLY A 40 8.54 -3.57 12.24
N ASP A 41 9.56 -2.75 12.48
CA ASP A 41 10.51 -2.91 13.59
C ASP A 41 10.05 -2.21 14.88
N GLU A 42 9.20 -1.20 14.78
CA GLU A 42 8.66 -0.42 15.90
C GLU A 42 7.16 -0.63 16.12
N GLY A 43 6.47 -1.30 15.21
CA GLY A 43 5.05 -1.62 15.24
C GLY A 43 4.71 -2.75 14.27
N ILE A 44 3.45 -3.10 14.17
CA ILE A 44 2.96 -4.20 13.32
C ILE A 44 2.51 -3.64 11.96
N ILE A 45 2.86 -4.37 10.90
CA ILE A 45 2.35 -4.09 9.55
C ILE A 45 1.49 -5.27 9.10
N THR A 46 0.24 -4.97 8.76
CA THR A 46 -0.68 -5.94 8.15
C THR A 46 -1.09 -5.45 6.78
N ILE A 47 -0.83 -6.26 5.75
CA ILE A 47 -1.20 -6.00 4.37
C ILE A 47 -2.14 -7.11 3.91
N GLY A 48 -3.29 -6.75 3.35
CA GLY A 48 -4.29 -7.67 2.87
C GLY A 48 -3.87 -8.43 1.60
N ARG A 49 -4.83 -9.12 1.01
CA ARG A 49 -4.65 -9.97 -0.17
C ARG A 49 -4.72 -9.14 -1.46
N GLU A 50 -4.08 -9.64 -2.53
CA GLU A 50 -4.14 -9.04 -3.87
C GLU A 50 -3.76 -7.54 -3.87
N THR A 51 -2.93 -7.13 -2.89
CA THR A 51 -2.44 -5.77 -2.71
C THR A 51 -1.04 -5.64 -3.29
N ASN A 52 -0.81 -4.56 -4.02
CA ASN A 52 0.48 -4.34 -4.66
C ASN A 52 1.18 -3.11 -4.06
N ILE A 53 2.43 -3.32 -3.65
CA ILE A 53 3.36 -2.28 -3.23
C ILE A 53 4.34 -2.09 -4.40
N GLN A 54 4.16 -1.00 -5.14
CA GLN A 54 4.95 -0.72 -6.34
C GLN A 54 6.36 -0.26 -5.99
N GLU A 55 7.19 -0.01 -6.99
CA GLU A 55 8.62 0.24 -6.82
C GLU A 55 8.91 1.48 -5.97
N SER A 56 9.97 1.37 -5.17
CA SER A 56 10.51 2.46 -4.34
C SER A 56 9.54 3.02 -3.28
N CYS A 57 8.52 2.26 -2.90
CA CYS A 57 7.62 2.63 -1.81
C CYS A 57 8.28 2.43 -0.45
N THR A 58 7.84 3.22 0.54
CA THR A 58 8.19 3.03 1.95
C THR A 58 6.94 2.83 2.78
N ILE A 59 6.84 1.66 3.42
CA ILE A 59 5.77 1.32 4.37
C ILE A 59 6.44 1.16 5.73
N HIS A 60 6.04 1.97 6.72
CA HIS A 60 6.65 1.93 8.04
C HIS A 60 5.62 2.07 9.16
N ALA A 61 5.64 1.13 10.08
CA ALA A 61 4.95 1.25 11.37
C ALA A 61 5.86 1.90 12.39
N SER A 62 5.33 2.83 13.16
CA SER A 62 6.06 3.56 14.20
C SER A 62 5.55 3.18 15.58
N ILE A 63 6.25 3.63 16.62
CA ILE A 63 5.79 3.49 18.02
C ILE A 63 4.45 4.20 18.29
N GLU A 64 4.04 5.13 17.42
CA GLU A 64 2.78 5.86 17.52
C GLU A 64 1.62 5.15 16.81
N GLY A 65 1.90 4.20 15.90
CA GLY A 65 0.85 3.50 15.17
C GLY A 65 1.32 2.39 14.25
N ASP A 66 0.50 1.35 14.23
CA ASP A 66 0.61 0.25 13.28
C ASP A 66 0.23 0.70 11.86
N VAL A 67 0.60 -0.10 10.87
CA VAL A 67 0.10 0.07 9.50
C VAL A 67 -0.86 -1.07 9.18
N VAL A 68 -2.06 -0.70 8.75
CA VAL A 68 -3.05 -1.64 8.24
C VAL A 68 -3.42 -1.25 6.81
N ILE A 69 -3.15 -2.13 5.86
CA ILE A 69 -3.53 -1.97 4.45
C ILE A 69 -4.47 -3.11 4.10
N GLY A 70 -5.64 -2.78 3.57
CA GLY A 70 -6.69 -3.73 3.21
C GLY A 70 -6.38 -4.59 1.98
N ASP A 71 -7.42 -5.28 1.50
CA ASP A 71 -7.38 -6.13 0.31
C ASP A 71 -7.52 -5.30 -0.98
N ASN A 72 -6.89 -5.77 -2.06
CA ASN A 72 -6.98 -5.15 -3.40
C ASN A 72 -6.54 -3.67 -3.43
N VAL A 73 -5.60 -3.29 -2.57
CA VAL A 73 -5.04 -1.95 -2.51
C VAL A 73 -3.89 -1.81 -3.50
N THR A 74 -3.80 -0.65 -4.14
CA THR A 74 -2.63 -0.26 -4.94
C THR A 74 -1.87 0.84 -4.23
N ILE A 75 -0.60 0.59 -3.88
CA ILE A 75 0.33 1.60 -3.40
C ILE A 75 1.26 1.96 -4.57
N GLY A 76 1.00 3.11 -5.16
CA GLY A 76 1.70 3.60 -6.36
C GLY A 76 3.17 3.93 -6.10
N HIS A 77 3.98 3.85 -7.14
CA HIS A 77 5.44 4.05 -7.10
C HIS A 77 5.85 5.23 -6.21
N GLN A 78 6.90 5.08 -5.40
CA GLN A 78 7.48 6.09 -4.52
C GLN A 78 6.54 6.62 -3.42
N ALA A 79 5.40 5.99 -3.17
CA ALA A 79 4.52 6.42 -2.09
C ALA A 79 5.13 6.10 -0.71
N VAL A 80 4.78 6.93 0.29
CA VAL A 80 5.12 6.71 1.70
C VAL A 80 3.84 6.49 2.49
N VAL A 81 3.76 5.35 3.19
CA VAL A 81 2.63 4.97 4.06
C VAL A 81 3.18 4.74 5.46
N HIS A 82 2.83 5.61 6.39
CA HIS A 82 3.44 5.65 7.71
C HIS A 82 2.40 5.68 8.82
N GLY A 83 2.39 4.66 9.70
CA GLY A 83 1.58 4.60 10.92
C GLY A 83 0.07 4.84 10.70
N CYS A 84 -0.53 4.28 9.65
CA CYS A 84 -1.89 4.64 9.21
C CYS A 84 -2.70 3.43 8.74
N THR A 85 -3.98 3.66 8.51
CA THR A 85 -4.91 2.66 7.97
C THR A 85 -5.35 3.04 6.55
N VAL A 86 -5.33 2.06 5.64
CA VAL A 86 -5.82 2.18 4.25
C VAL A 86 -6.84 1.07 4.01
N GLY A 87 -8.08 1.45 3.74
CA GLY A 87 -9.19 0.53 3.48
C GLY A 87 -9.07 -0.18 2.13
N ASP A 88 -9.90 -1.22 1.98
CA ASP A 88 -9.92 -2.09 0.80
C ASP A 88 -10.16 -1.33 -0.51
N ARG A 89 -9.63 -1.87 -1.62
CA ARG A 89 -9.85 -1.36 -2.98
C ARG A 89 -9.51 0.12 -3.13
N THR A 90 -8.55 0.61 -2.35
CA THR A 90 -8.08 1.99 -2.37
C THR A 90 -6.81 2.11 -3.20
N LEU A 91 -6.69 3.21 -3.93
CA LEU A 91 -5.49 3.56 -4.67
C LEU A 91 -4.78 4.72 -3.99
N ILE A 92 -3.56 4.48 -3.54
CA ILE A 92 -2.62 5.51 -3.12
C ILE A 92 -1.75 5.86 -4.33
N GLY A 93 -1.88 7.08 -4.81
CA GLY A 93 -1.20 7.54 -6.02
C GLY A 93 0.32 7.66 -5.86
N MET A 94 1.01 7.68 -6.99
CA MET A 94 2.48 7.78 -7.06
C MET A 94 3.00 8.97 -6.23
N ALA A 95 4.05 8.77 -5.45
CA ALA A 95 4.68 9.76 -4.59
C ALA A 95 3.74 10.43 -3.55
N ALA A 96 2.56 9.85 -3.28
CA ALA A 96 1.72 10.32 -2.20
C ALA A 96 2.34 9.96 -0.84
N THR A 97 2.10 10.81 0.17
CA THR A 97 2.57 10.60 1.55
C THR A 97 1.38 10.56 2.49
N ILE A 98 1.25 9.46 3.25
CA ILE A 98 0.21 9.26 4.26
C ILE A 98 0.90 9.20 5.62
N LEU A 99 0.50 10.07 6.56
CA LEU A 99 1.14 10.20 7.86
C LEU A 99 0.36 9.53 8.99
N ASP A 100 1.01 9.43 10.14
CA ASP A 100 0.56 8.70 11.34
C ASP A 100 -0.89 9.03 11.73
N GLY A 101 -1.62 8.01 12.11
CA GLY A 101 -3.00 8.10 12.56
C GLY A 101 -4.00 8.52 11.48
N ALA A 102 -3.58 8.63 10.20
CA ALA A 102 -4.53 8.84 9.12
C ALA A 102 -5.35 7.56 8.87
N GLU A 103 -6.64 7.74 8.59
CA GLU A 103 -7.57 6.66 8.27
C GLU A 103 -8.16 6.93 6.88
N ILE A 104 -7.75 6.17 5.89
CA ILE A 104 -8.29 6.22 4.53
C ILE A 104 -9.32 5.12 4.40
N GLY A 105 -10.55 5.47 4.03
CA GLY A 105 -11.64 4.53 3.81
C GLY A 105 -11.43 3.59 2.63
N CYS A 106 -12.42 2.74 2.39
CA CYS A 106 -12.46 1.83 1.24
C CYS A 106 -12.82 2.57 -0.05
N ASP A 107 -12.46 1.98 -1.20
CA ASP A 107 -12.83 2.49 -2.52
C ASP A 107 -12.42 3.96 -2.74
N CYS A 108 -11.28 4.40 -2.19
CA CYS A 108 -10.76 5.76 -2.30
C CYS A 108 -9.66 5.89 -3.35
N ILE A 109 -9.46 7.12 -3.82
CA ILE A 109 -8.25 7.52 -4.57
C ILE A 109 -7.59 8.66 -3.82
N VAL A 110 -6.35 8.44 -3.39
CA VAL A 110 -5.43 9.50 -2.99
C VAL A 110 -4.57 9.82 -4.21
N GLY A 111 -4.67 11.04 -4.73
CA GLY A 111 -3.99 11.43 -5.96
C GLY A 111 -2.47 11.47 -5.81
N ALA A 112 -1.77 11.37 -6.94
CA ALA A 112 -0.31 11.41 -6.97
C ALA A 112 0.24 12.70 -6.32
N GLY A 113 1.34 12.57 -5.55
CA GLY A 113 1.98 13.68 -4.85
C GLY A 113 1.16 14.32 -3.72
N SER A 114 0.04 13.72 -3.33
CA SER A 114 -0.78 14.26 -2.23
C SER A 114 -0.14 14.02 -0.87
N LEU A 115 -0.31 14.97 0.06
CA LEU A 115 0.11 14.84 1.46
C LEU A 115 -1.09 14.73 2.37
N VAL A 116 -1.40 13.49 2.80
CA VAL A 116 -2.41 13.24 3.84
C VAL A 116 -1.74 13.38 5.20
N THR A 117 -2.13 14.42 5.93
CA THR A 117 -1.53 14.78 7.22
C THR A 117 -2.00 13.86 8.35
N LYS A 118 -1.28 13.89 9.47
CA LYS A 118 -1.59 13.08 10.68
C LYS A 118 -3.08 13.19 11.07
N HIS A 119 -3.65 12.06 11.51
CA HIS A 119 -5.02 11.94 12.02
C HIS A 119 -6.12 12.40 11.05
N THR A 120 -5.81 12.54 9.77
CA THR A 120 -6.82 12.83 8.74
C THR A 120 -7.74 11.62 8.55
N ARG A 121 -9.06 11.85 8.53
CA ARG A 121 -10.06 10.83 8.24
C ARG A 121 -10.66 11.06 6.87
N VAL A 122 -10.56 10.07 6.02
CA VAL A 122 -11.08 10.07 4.65
C VAL A 122 -12.24 9.06 4.58
N PRO A 123 -13.48 9.51 4.33
CA PRO A 123 -14.63 8.61 4.16
C PRO A 123 -14.48 7.71 2.94
N ASP A 124 -15.16 6.56 2.97
CA ASP A 124 -15.22 5.64 1.83
C ASP A 124 -15.62 6.34 0.53
N GLY A 125 -15.10 5.85 -0.59
CA GLY A 125 -15.43 6.33 -1.93
C GLY A 125 -14.93 7.72 -2.28
N SER A 126 -13.95 8.26 -1.58
CA SER A 126 -13.48 9.63 -1.74
C SER A 126 -12.34 9.79 -2.74
N LEU A 127 -12.38 10.88 -3.51
CA LEU A 127 -11.21 11.43 -4.19
C LEU A 127 -10.52 12.46 -3.29
N VAL A 128 -9.23 12.24 -3.01
CA VAL A 128 -8.42 13.07 -2.11
C VAL A 128 -7.22 13.63 -2.88
N LEU A 129 -7.05 14.95 -2.90
CA LEU A 129 -5.99 15.62 -3.66
C LEU A 129 -5.35 16.74 -2.85
N GLY A 130 -4.09 17.02 -3.14
CA GLY A 130 -3.38 18.23 -2.71
C GLY A 130 -2.36 18.04 -1.59
N SER A 131 -1.72 19.13 -1.20
CA SER A 131 -0.74 19.20 -0.11
C SER A 131 -0.94 20.49 0.69
N PRO A 132 -1.58 20.43 1.88
CA PRO A 132 -2.21 19.27 2.51
C PRO A 132 -3.42 18.77 1.71
N ALA A 133 -3.62 17.45 1.70
CA ALA A 133 -4.67 16.80 0.94
C ALA A 133 -6.07 17.04 1.54
N LYS A 134 -7.07 17.16 0.66
CA LYS A 134 -8.47 17.33 1.03
C LYS A 134 -9.34 16.39 0.21
N VAL A 135 -10.46 15.98 0.80
CA VAL A 135 -11.54 15.32 0.06
C VAL A 135 -12.13 16.31 -0.93
N VAL A 136 -12.08 15.99 -2.22
CA VAL A 136 -12.56 16.85 -3.31
C VAL A 136 -13.99 16.50 -3.68
N ARG A 137 -14.29 15.20 -3.78
CA ARG A 137 -15.61 14.67 -4.12
C ARG A 137 -15.69 13.17 -3.84
N GLN A 138 -16.84 12.61 -4.00
CA GLN A 138 -17.05 11.17 -4.08
C GLN A 138 -16.60 10.65 -5.46
N LEU A 139 -16.11 9.41 -5.48
CA LEU A 139 -15.81 8.68 -6.72
C LEU A 139 -17.10 8.21 -7.39
N THR A 140 -17.08 8.16 -8.70
CA THR A 140 -18.10 7.49 -9.50
C THR A 140 -17.92 5.97 -9.43
N GLU A 141 -18.96 5.20 -9.72
CA GLU A 141 -18.87 3.75 -9.83
C GLU A 141 -17.90 3.26 -10.91
N ALA A 142 -17.71 4.05 -11.95
CA ALA A 142 -16.72 3.77 -13.00
C ALA A 142 -15.28 3.87 -12.46
N GLU A 143 -14.98 4.91 -11.67
CA GLU A 143 -13.67 5.09 -11.03
C GLU A 143 -13.39 3.98 -10.02
N LYS A 144 -14.36 3.59 -9.20
CA LYS A 144 -14.21 2.46 -8.25
C LYS A 144 -13.92 1.14 -8.98
N LYS A 145 -14.60 0.87 -10.08
CA LYS A 145 -14.31 -0.30 -10.91
C LYS A 145 -12.91 -0.23 -11.53
N GLU A 146 -12.45 0.94 -11.90
CA GLU A 146 -11.13 1.14 -12.51
C GLU A 146 -10.01 0.87 -11.50
N ILE A 147 -10.08 1.39 -10.27
CA ILE A 147 -9.07 1.10 -9.24
C ILE A 147 -9.05 -0.38 -8.86
N TYR A 148 -10.19 -1.04 -8.75
CA TYR A 148 -10.24 -2.48 -8.53
C TYR A 148 -9.61 -3.26 -9.69
N ARG A 149 -9.91 -2.88 -10.94
CA ARG A 149 -9.28 -3.48 -12.12
C ARG A 149 -7.77 -3.32 -12.10
N ASN A 150 -7.28 -2.15 -11.69
CA ASN A 150 -5.85 -1.87 -11.59
C ASN A 150 -5.15 -2.82 -10.60
N SER A 151 -5.69 -3.01 -9.40
CA SER A 151 -5.11 -3.96 -8.43
C SER A 151 -5.05 -5.38 -8.97
N ARG A 152 -6.11 -5.83 -9.63
CA ARG A 152 -6.19 -7.15 -10.27
C ARG A 152 -5.19 -7.32 -11.42
N GLU A 153 -4.91 -6.26 -12.16
CA GLU A 153 -3.89 -6.28 -13.20
C GLU A 153 -2.50 -6.50 -12.61
N TYR A 154 -2.18 -5.86 -11.48
CA TYR A 154 -0.90 -6.08 -10.79
C TYR A 154 -0.73 -7.51 -10.26
N VAL A 155 -1.79 -8.21 -9.90
CA VAL A 155 -1.72 -9.65 -9.58
C VAL A 155 -1.21 -10.45 -10.79
N LYS A 156 -1.69 -10.14 -12.00
CA LYS A 156 -1.22 -10.79 -13.24
C LYS A 156 0.22 -10.40 -13.56
N VAL A 157 0.52 -9.09 -13.52
CA VAL A 157 1.88 -8.59 -13.76
C VAL A 157 2.90 -9.26 -12.84
N ALA A 158 2.59 -9.39 -11.55
CA ALA A 158 3.49 -10.06 -10.60
C ALA A 158 3.66 -11.56 -10.89
N ARG A 159 2.61 -12.25 -11.36
CA ARG A 159 2.72 -13.65 -11.82
C ARG A 159 3.60 -13.77 -13.07
N GLU A 160 3.40 -12.91 -14.06
CA GLU A 160 4.21 -12.88 -15.27
C GLU A 160 5.68 -12.58 -14.95
N MET A 161 5.96 -11.64 -14.03
CA MET A 161 7.33 -11.37 -13.55
C MET A 161 7.94 -12.60 -12.87
N GLN A 162 7.16 -13.36 -12.11
CA GLN A 162 7.61 -14.62 -11.48
C GLN A 162 7.90 -15.68 -12.54
N GLU A 163 7.03 -15.87 -13.51
CA GLU A 163 7.23 -16.82 -14.64
C GLU A 163 8.48 -16.48 -15.45
N GLN A 164 8.85 -15.21 -15.56
CA GLN A 164 10.06 -14.73 -16.24
C GLN A 164 11.31 -14.70 -15.33
N GLY A 165 11.18 -15.12 -14.07
CA GLY A 165 12.30 -15.20 -13.11
C GLY A 165 12.73 -13.85 -12.53
N LEU A 166 11.96 -12.79 -12.69
CA LEU A 166 12.20 -11.48 -12.09
C LEU A 166 11.75 -11.41 -10.63
N LEU A 167 10.69 -12.14 -10.28
CA LEU A 167 10.26 -12.37 -8.90
C LEU A 167 10.50 -13.82 -8.49
N PRO A 168 10.73 -14.09 -7.20
CA PRO A 168 10.87 -15.45 -6.67
C PRO A 168 9.57 -16.24 -6.77
#